data_254302a44000a9f9431211a15dbdc11a
#
_entry.id   254302a44000a9f9431211a15dbdc11a
#
_cell.length_a   1.000
_cell.length_b   1.000
_cell.length_c   1.000
_cell.angle_alpha   90.00
_cell.angle_beta   90.00
_cell.angle_gamma   90.00
#
_symmetry.space_group_name_H-M   'P 1'
#
loop_
_entity.id
_entity.type
_entity.pdbx_description
1 polymer ?
#
loop_
_entity_poly.entity_id
_entity_poly.type
_entity_poly.pdbx_seq_one_letter_code
_entity_poly.pdbx_strand_id
1 'polypeptide(L)'
;MEICVNGITLFYEKHGKGAPLILLHGNGEDHHIFDKLSEKLQNNFTLYAIDSRNHGKSEKTDDFSYETMTEDVFAFCTAFSIEKAYFLGFSDGAIISLFLAFTHPEKIKKMALLGVNLFPSDFTEENMAFIQDMYEQTKDPLFYLMMKEPNIDILRLKEIDLPTLLIAAENDLFRPELYPESEEAFPNASLLIMEGHEHDSYIIENDMLYPDLISFFEKR
;
A
#
# COMPACT_ATOMS: atom_id res chain seq x y z
N MET A 1 -6.40 6.02 -17.38
CA MET A 1 -5.52 5.62 -18.52
C MET A 1 -5.22 4.15 -18.41
N GLU A 2 -4.79 3.49 -19.49
CA GLU A 2 -4.50 2.05 -19.46
C GLU A 2 -3.09 1.76 -19.96
N ILE A 3 -2.48 0.71 -19.43
CA ILE A 3 -1.18 0.22 -19.88
C ILE A 3 -1.14 -1.31 -19.79
N CYS A 4 -0.59 -1.97 -20.80
CA CYS A 4 -0.37 -3.43 -20.75
C CYS A 4 1.04 -3.70 -20.22
N VAL A 5 1.12 -4.34 -19.05
CA VAL A 5 2.37 -4.73 -18.38
C VAL A 5 2.18 -6.09 -17.73
N ASN A 6 3.24 -6.87 -17.60
CA ASN A 6 3.22 -8.19 -16.96
C ASN A 6 2.06 -9.09 -17.45
N GLY A 7 1.69 -8.96 -18.73
CA GLY A 7 0.66 -9.78 -19.37
C GLY A 7 -0.79 -9.39 -19.08
N ILE A 8 -1.04 -8.27 -18.38
CA ILE A 8 -2.37 -7.74 -18.07
C ILE A 8 -2.49 -6.26 -18.43
N THR A 9 -3.72 -5.76 -18.48
CA THR A 9 -4.03 -4.34 -18.63
C THR A 9 -4.29 -3.72 -17.26
N LEU A 10 -3.41 -2.81 -16.82
CA LEU A 10 -3.63 -1.99 -15.64
C LEU A 10 -4.26 -0.66 -16.01
N PHE A 11 -5.24 -0.23 -15.21
CA PHE A 11 -5.73 1.13 -15.22
C PHE A 11 -4.94 1.98 -14.23
N TYR A 12 -4.70 3.24 -14.56
CA TYR A 12 -4.08 4.21 -13.66
C TYR A 12 -4.55 5.63 -13.96
N GLU A 13 -4.49 6.49 -12.96
CA GLU A 13 -4.60 7.92 -13.14
C GLU A 13 -3.25 8.60 -12.95
N LYS A 14 -3.01 9.67 -13.72
CA LYS A 14 -1.78 10.45 -13.66
C LYS A 14 -2.07 11.92 -13.51
N HIS A 15 -1.55 12.54 -12.45
CA HIS A 15 -1.75 13.95 -12.14
C HIS A 15 -0.44 14.61 -11.70
N GLY A 16 -0.41 15.94 -11.77
CA GLY A 16 0.66 16.77 -11.21
C GLY A 16 1.97 16.76 -11.99
N LYS A 17 3.01 17.33 -11.37
CA LYS A 17 4.37 17.45 -11.92
C LYS A 17 5.38 17.37 -10.78
N GLY A 18 6.53 16.77 -11.04
CA GLY A 18 7.61 16.61 -10.07
C GLY A 18 8.15 15.19 -10.05
N ALA A 19 8.76 14.81 -8.94
CA ALA A 19 9.24 13.45 -8.75
C ALA A 19 8.07 12.45 -8.76
N PRO A 20 8.23 11.23 -9.29
CA PRO A 20 7.17 10.25 -9.31
C PRO A 20 6.79 9.77 -7.91
N LEU A 21 5.48 9.70 -7.64
CA LEU A 21 4.88 9.11 -6.46
C LEU A 21 3.84 8.09 -6.91
N ILE A 22 4.05 6.84 -6.56
CA ILE A 22 3.15 5.72 -6.85
C ILE A 22 2.18 5.58 -5.68
N LEU A 23 0.87 5.54 -5.98
CA LEU A 23 -0.22 5.38 -5.02
C LEU A 23 -0.86 4.01 -5.25
N LEU A 24 -0.89 3.17 -4.20
CA LEU A 24 -1.41 1.80 -4.23
C LEU A 24 -2.50 1.65 -3.17
N HIS A 25 -3.72 1.35 -3.60
CA HIS A 25 -4.92 1.22 -2.76
C HIS A 25 -4.99 -0.13 -2.02
N GLY A 26 -5.95 -0.27 -1.11
CA GLY A 26 -6.22 -1.46 -0.32
C GLY A 26 -7.11 -2.50 -1.00
N ASN A 27 -7.40 -3.59 -0.28
CA ASN A 27 -8.23 -4.70 -0.72
C ASN A 27 -9.65 -4.24 -1.03
N GLY A 28 -10.18 -4.63 -2.20
CA GLY A 28 -11.54 -4.29 -2.62
C GLY A 28 -11.77 -2.84 -3.03
N GLU A 29 -10.74 -2.01 -3.03
CA GLU A 29 -10.77 -0.60 -3.37
C GLU A 29 -10.25 -0.32 -4.78
N ASP A 30 -10.06 0.95 -5.11
CA ASP A 30 -9.42 1.43 -6.33
C ASP A 30 -8.71 2.78 -6.09
N HIS A 31 -8.17 3.39 -7.15
CA HIS A 31 -7.44 4.66 -7.08
C HIS A 31 -8.22 5.82 -6.42
N HIS A 32 -9.56 5.77 -6.40
CA HIS A 32 -10.39 6.86 -5.85
C HIS A 32 -10.20 7.07 -4.35
N ILE A 33 -9.69 6.07 -3.59
CA ILE A 33 -9.37 6.26 -2.17
C ILE A 33 -8.42 7.44 -1.94
N PHE A 34 -7.60 7.78 -2.95
CA PHE A 34 -6.61 8.85 -2.87
C PHE A 34 -7.08 10.19 -3.45
N ASP A 35 -8.31 10.34 -3.95
CA ASP A 35 -8.76 11.52 -4.69
C ASP A 35 -8.50 12.82 -3.92
N LYS A 36 -8.93 12.92 -2.66
CA LYS A 36 -8.75 14.11 -1.84
C LYS A 36 -7.29 14.42 -1.54
N LEU A 37 -6.53 13.40 -1.22
CA LEU A 37 -5.10 13.54 -0.95
C LEU A 37 -4.33 13.93 -2.23
N SER A 38 -4.73 13.39 -3.37
CA SER A 38 -4.14 13.69 -4.69
C SER A 38 -4.33 15.14 -5.10
N GLU A 39 -5.47 15.78 -4.75
CA GLU A 39 -5.70 17.22 -4.98
C GLU A 39 -4.58 18.10 -4.39
N LYS A 40 -3.96 17.65 -3.30
CA LYS A 40 -2.84 18.35 -2.64
C LYS A 40 -1.48 17.89 -3.16
N LEU A 41 -1.24 16.56 -3.17
CA LEU A 41 0.04 15.97 -3.52
C LEU A 41 0.49 16.28 -4.96
N GLN A 42 -0.45 16.47 -5.91
CA GLN A 42 -0.15 16.82 -7.30
C GLN A 42 0.61 18.14 -7.47
N ASN A 43 0.63 19.00 -6.45
CA ASN A 43 1.41 20.23 -6.48
C ASN A 43 2.92 19.98 -6.30
N ASN A 44 3.30 18.83 -5.72
CA ASN A 44 4.68 18.48 -5.38
C ASN A 44 5.21 17.30 -6.20
N PHE A 45 4.32 16.40 -6.65
CA PHE A 45 4.68 15.14 -7.29
C PHE A 45 3.96 14.91 -8.62
N THR A 46 4.57 14.07 -9.45
CA THR A 46 3.84 13.37 -10.51
C THR A 46 3.24 12.12 -9.90
N LEU A 47 1.93 12.11 -9.69
CA LEU A 47 1.20 11.01 -9.09
C LEU A 47 0.86 9.96 -10.14
N TYR A 48 0.95 8.69 -9.76
CA TYR A 48 0.45 7.54 -10.50
C TYR A 48 -0.40 6.72 -9.54
N ALA A 49 -1.71 6.90 -9.57
CA ALA A 49 -2.66 6.13 -8.78
C ALA A 49 -3.11 4.91 -9.60
N ILE A 50 -2.71 3.73 -9.19
CA ILE A 50 -2.84 2.48 -9.95
C ILE A 50 -3.98 1.66 -9.35
N ASP A 51 -4.90 1.18 -10.21
CA ASP A 51 -5.77 0.08 -9.83
C ASP A 51 -4.98 -1.23 -9.94
N SER A 52 -4.84 -1.93 -8.85
CA SER A 52 -4.19 -3.25 -8.81
C SER A 52 -4.98 -4.25 -9.68
N ARG A 53 -4.31 -5.33 -10.16
CA ARG A 53 -5.04 -6.42 -10.83
C ARG A 53 -6.24 -6.84 -9.99
N ASN A 54 -7.32 -7.24 -10.64
CA ASN A 54 -8.58 -7.65 -10.01
C ASN A 54 -9.36 -6.52 -9.32
N HIS A 55 -8.86 -5.28 -9.31
CA HIS A 55 -9.50 -4.12 -8.69
C HIS A 55 -9.88 -3.04 -9.72
N GLY A 56 -10.77 -2.14 -9.32
CA GLY A 56 -11.18 -0.99 -10.09
C GLY A 56 -11.46 -1.29 -11.56
N LYS A 57 -10.76 -0.59 -12.45
CA LYS A 57 -10.85 -0.70 -13.90
C LYS A 57 -9.76 -1.59 -14.52
N SER A 58 -8.86 -2.13 -13.70
CA SER A 58 -7.82 -3.06 -14.15
C SER A 58 -8.39 -4.43 -14.51
N GLU A 59 -7.65 -5.16 -15.33
CA GLU A 59 -8.03 -6.48 -15.81
C GLU A 59 -8.26 -7.46 -14.69
N LYS A 60 -9.28 -8.31 -14.84
CA LYS A 60 -9.62 -9.40 -13.90
C LYS A 60 -8.92 -10.68 -14.33
N THR A 61 -8.27 -11.32 -13.38
CA THR A 61 -7.51 -12.57 -13.58
C THR A 61 -7.82 -13.55 -12.45
N ASP A 62 -7.34 -14.80 -12.59
CA ASP A 62 -7.46 -15.80 -11.53
C ASP A 62 -6.29 -15.74 -10.52
N ASP A 63 -5.33 -14.83 -10.70
CA ASP A 63 -4.17 -14.64 -9.83
C ASP A 63 -4.38 -13.43 -8.91
N PHE A 64 -4.34 -13.69 -7.61
CA PHE A 64 -4.59 -12.72 -6.53
C PHE A 64 -3.39 -12.60 -5.57
N SER A 65 -2.18 -13.08 -5.91
CA SER A 65 -1.04 -13.00 -5.01
C SER A 65 -0.42 -11.60 -4.93
N TYR A 66 0.06 -11.21 -3.75
CA TYR A 66 0.81 -9.95 -3.61
C TYR A 66 2.14 -9.97 -4.38
N GLU A 67 2.76 -11.13 -4.54
CA GLU A 67 3.97 -11.28 -5.36
C GLU A 67 3.69 -10.87 -6.81
N THR A 68 2.61 -11.35 -7.41
CA THR A 68 2.27 -11.00 -8.79
C THR A 68 1.85 -9.53 -8.92
N MET A 69 1.10 -8.99 -7.94
CA MET A 69 0.77 -7.55 -7.90
C MET A 69 2.04 -6.69 -7.81
N THR A 70 3.05 -7.14 -7.09
CA THR A 70 4.36 -6.47 -6.99
C THR A 70 5.09 -6.44 -8.34
N GLU A 71 5.08 -7.55 -9.08
CA GLU A 71 5.66 -7.61 -10.42
C GLU A 71 4.91 -6.71 -11.42
N ASP A 72 3.60 -6.54 -11.25
CA ASP A 72 2.83 -5.56 -12.05
C ASP A 72 3.33 -4.13 -11.81
N VAL A 73 3.53 -3.75 -10.54
CA VAL A 73 4.03 -2.42 -10.18
C VAL A 73 5.46 -2.21 -10.67
N PHE A 74 6.32 -3.23 -10.55
CA PHE A 74 7.67 -3.19 -11.11
C PHE A 74 7.67 -3.00 -12.62
N ALA A 75 6.84 -3.78 -13.34
CA ALA A 75 6.68 -3.68 -14.79
C ALA A 75 6.10 -2.31 -15.20
N PHE A 76 5.15 -1.77 -14.43
CA PHE A 76 4.62 -0.42 -14.62
C PHE A 76 5.73 0.64 -14.53
N CYS A 77 6.51 0.61 -13.45
CA CYS A 77 7.64 1.54 -13.30
C CYS A 77 8.64 1.44 -14.46
N THR A 78 8.90 0.22 -14.92
CA THR A 78 9.81 -0.04 -16.04
C THR A 78 9.27 0.52 -17.35
N ALA A 79 8.00 0.31 -17.65
CA ALA A 79 7.34 0.80 -18.86
C ALA A 79 7.32 2.34 -18.96
N PHE A 80 7.22 3.02 -17.80
CA PHE A 80 7.31 4.48 -17.74
C PHE A 80 8.73 5.02 -17.57
N SER A 81 9.76 4.17 -17.62
CA SER A 81 11.16 4.54 -17.36
C SER A 81 11.33 5.26 -16.01
N ILE A 82 10.55 4.87 -15.01
CA ILE A 82 10.67 5.35 -13.64
C ILE A 82 11.83 4.58 -12.99
N GLU A 83 12.98 5.24 -12.90
CA GLU A 83 14.16 4.62 -12.29
C GLU A 83 13.96 4.48 -10.78
N LYS A 84 13.44 5.53 -10.13
CA LYS A 84 13.22 5.57 -8.68
C LYS A 84 12.02 6.48 -8.34
N ALA A 85 11.10 6.00 -7.49
CA ALA A 85 9.90 6.71 -7.09
C ALA A 85 9.73 6.76 -5.57
N TYR A 86 8.86 7.65 -5.12
CA TYR A 86 8.23 7.55 -3.80
C TYR A 86 7.04 6.59 -3.91
N PHE A 87 6.72 5.90 -2.80
CA PHE A 87 5.58 5.01 -2.72
C PHE A 87 4.70 5.39 -1.53
N LEU A 88 3.41 5.39 -1.76
CA LEU A 88 2.37 5.53 -0.74
C LEU A 88 1.41 4.36 -0.96
N GLY A 89 1.47 3.38 -0.07
CA GLY A 89 0.60 2.21 -0.11
C GLY A 89 -0.35 2.19 1.09
N PHE A 90 -1.60 1.85 0.84
CA PHE A 90 -2.60 1.63 1.88
C PHE A 90 -3.00 0.17 1.92
N SER A 91 -3.01 -0.45 3.12
CA SER A 91 -3.42 -1.84 3.35
C SER A 91 -2.71 -2.81 2.39
N ASP A 92 -3.40 -3.46 1.44
CA ASP A 92 -2.78 -4.29 0.39
C ASP A 92 -1.70 -3.54 -0.39
N GLY A 93 -1.92 -2.26 -0.70
CA GLY A 93 -0.93 -1.43 -1.38
C GLY A 93 0.34 -1.22 -0.56
N ALA A 94 0.23 -1.21 0.77
CA ALA A 94 1.39 -1.16 1.65
C ALA A 94 2.14 -2.51 1.67
N ILE A 95 1.42 -3.63 1.62
CA ILE A 95 2.01 -4.98 1.49
C ILE A 95 2.76 -5.10 0.15
N ILE A 96 2.16 -4.68 -0.95
CA ILE A 96 2.80 -4.64 -2.28
C ILE A 96 4.09 -3.80 -2.23
N SER A 97 4.05 -2.63 -1.56
CA SER A 97 5.23 -1.78 -1.38
C SER A 97 6.34 -2.47 -0.59
N LEU A 98 5.99 -3.26 0.44
CA LEU A 98 6.95 -4.07 1.20
C LEU A 98 7.57 -5.17 0.33
N PHE A 99 6.78 -5.92 -0.44
CA PHE A 99 7.32 -6.93 -1.35
C PHE A 99 8.24 -6.29 -2.39
N LEU A 100 7.88 -5.12 -2.92
CA LEU A 100 8.74 -4.39 -3.83
C LEU A 100 10.06 -3.95 -3.16
N ALA A 101 10.03 -3.57 -1.87
CA ALA A 101 11.23 -3.22 -1.13
C ALA A 101 12.18 -4.41 -0.90
N PHE A 102 11.64 -5.62 -0.82
CA PHE A 102 12.45 -6.84 -0.74
C PHE A 102 13.04 -7.28 -2.09
N THR A 103 12.28 -7.09 -3.18
CA THR A 103 12.65 -7.62 -4.50
C THR A 103 13.34 -6.59 -5.39
N HIS A 104 12.92 -5.33 -5.33
CA HIS A 104 13.38 -4.24 -6.19
C HIS A 104 13.63 -2.94 -5.39
N PRO A 105 14.47 -2.96 -4.32
CA PRO A 105 14.69 -1.78 -3.47
C PRO A 105 15.25 -0.58 -4.24
N GLU A 106 15.92 -0.80 -5.36
CA GLU A 106 16.44 0.26 -6.23
C GLU A 106 15.34 1.14 -6.83
N LYS A 107 14.10 0.65 -6.92
CA LYS A 107 12.95 1.41 -7.42
C LYS A 107 12.38 2.38 -6.39
N ILE A 108 12.67 2.20 -5.11
CA ILE A 108 12.06 2.94 -4.03
C ILE A 108 13.01 4.01 -3.48
N LYS A 109 12.55 5.26 -3.46
CA LYS A 109 13.28 6.37 -2.83
C LYS A 109 12.95 6.48 -1.35
N LYS A 110 11.68 6.48 -1.02
CA LYS A 110 11.08 6.40 0.32
C LYS A 110 9.70 5.79 0.18
N MET A 111 9.18 5.18 1.24
CA MET A 111 7.83 4.63 1.24
C MET A 111 7.06 5.02 2.50
N ALA A 112 5.78 5.32 2.33
CA ALA A 112 4.80 5.46 3.40
C ALA A 112 3.84 4.28 3.33
N LEU A 113 3.76 3.53 4.41
CA LEU A 113 2.99 2.30 4.55
C LEU A 113 1.85 2.55 5.54
N LEU A 114 0.64 2.63 5.03
CA LEU A 114 -0.57 2.93 5.76
C LEU A 114 -1.33 1.63 6.05
N GLY A 115 -1.61 1.33 7.31
CA GLY A 115 -2.41 0.18 7.69
C GLY A 115 -1.84 -1.16 7.20
N VAL A 116 -0.53 -1.37 7.30
CA VAL A 116 0.14 -2.58 6.82
C VAL A 116 0.11 -3.70 7.87
N ASN A 117 -0.16 -4.93 7.43
CA ASN A 117 0.07 -6.14 8.24
C ASN A 117 1.14 -7.04 7.61
N LEU A 118 1.70 -7.95 8.41
CA LEU A 118 2.76 -8.87 8.00
C LEU A 118 2.27 -10.31 7.88
N PHE A 119 1.24 -10.67 8.65
CA PHE A 119 0.61 -11.99 8.65
C PHE A 119 -0.91 -11.88 8.75
N PRO A 120 -1.67 -12.89 8.29
CA PRO A 120 -3.10 -12.98 8.59
C PRO A 120 -3.42 -13.00 10.09
N SER A 121 -2.51 -13.52 10.92
CA SER A 121 -2.64 -13.52 12.38
C SER A 121 -2.48 -12.15 13.04
N ASP A 122 -2.11 -11.12 12.30
CA ASP A 122 -2.08 -9.75 12.82
C ASP A 122 -3.46 -9.13 12.92
N PHE A 123 -4.45 -9.62 12.17
CA PHE A 123 -5.84 -9.22 12.38
C PHE A 123 -6.29 -9.54 13.81
N THR A 124 -7.10 -8.67 14.40
CA THR A 124 -7.79 -9.01 15.66
C THR A 124 -8.70 -10.23 15.43
N GLU A 125 -9.02 -10.97 16.50
CA GLU A 125 -9.91 -12.13 16.42
C GLU A 125 -11.26 -11.77 15.78
N GLU A 126 -11.83 -10.61 16.12
CA GLU A 126 -13.09 -10.11 15.60
C GLU A 126 -13.01 -9.85 14.09
N ASN A 127 -11.97 -9.15 13.64
CA ASN A 127 -11.79 -8.82 12.22
C ASN A 127 -11.49 -10.06 11.38
N MET A 128 -10.69 -11.00 11.90
CA MET A 128 -10.43 -12.26 11.20
C MET A 128 -11.72 -13.10 11.10
N ALA A 129 -12.54 -13.14 12.16
CA ALA A 129 -13.83 -13.85 12.11
C ALA A 129 -14.77 -13.22 11.07
N PHE A 130 -14.82 -11.90 10.98
CA PHE A 130 -15.58 -11.19 9.95
C PHE A 130 -15.09 -11.52 8.53
N ILE A 131 -13.78 -11.52 8.28
CA ILE A 131 -13.18 -11.86 6.98
C ILE A 131 -13.55 -13.30 6.58
N GLN A 132 -13.49 -14.24 7.53
CA GLN A 132 -13.85 -15.65 7.31
C GLN A 132 -15.33 -15.80 6.95
N ASP A 133 -16.21 -15.13 7.69
CA ASP A 133 -17.66 -15.14 7.44
C ASP A 133 -17.98 -14.57 6.05
N MET A 134 -17.38 -13.44 5.70
CA MET A 134 -17.55 -12.84 4.37
C MET A 134 -17.06 -13.76 3.25
N TYR A 135 -15.93 -14.44 3.43
CA TYR A 135 -15.48 -15.42 2.46
C TYR A 135 -16.44 -16.62 2.36
N GLU A 136 -16.97 -17.11 3.47
CA GLU A 136 -17.92 -18.22 3.44
C GLU A 136 -19.21 -17.85 2.69
N GLN A 137 -19.69 -16.63 2.85
CA GLN A 137 -20.90 -16.12 2.21
C GLN A 137 -20.71 -15.80 0.73
N THR A 138 -19.59 -15.19 0.35
CA THR A 138 -19.40 -14.63 -0.99
C THR A 138 -18.53 -15.49 -1.89
N LYS A 139 -17.60 -16.26 -1.31
CA LYS A 139 -16.49 -16.95 -1.99
C LYS A 139 -15.59 -15.98 -2.78
N ASP A 140 -15.59 -14.71 -2.42
CA ASP A 140 -14.75 -13.71 -3.06
C ASP A 140 -13.27 -14.01 -2.77
N PRO A 141 -12.43 -14.17 -3.81
CA PRO A 141 -11.02 -14.49 -3.64
C PRO A 141 -10.22 -13.38 -2.94
N LEU A 142 -10.72 -12.15 -2.87
CA LEU A 142 -10.08 -11.07 -2.12
C LEU A 142 -10.09 -11.34 -0.61
N PHE A 143 -11.19 -11.85 -0.05
CA PHE A 143 -11.20 -12.30 1.36
C PHE A 143 -10.31 -13.53 1.58
N TYR A 144 -10.23 -14.42 0.59
CA TYR A 144 -9.32 -15.56 0.68
C TYR A 144 -7.85 -15.12 0.72
N LEU A 145 -7.48 -14.12 -0.06
CA LEU A 145 -6.15 -13.51 -0.03
C LEU A 145 -5.80 -13.02 1.38
N MET A 146 -6.67 -12.21 2.01
CA MET A 146 -6.48 -11.70 3.37
C MET A 146 -6.31 -12.80 4.43
N MET A 147 -6.94 -13.98 4.22
CA MET A 147 -6.82 -15.14 5.12
C MET A 147 -5.52 -15.91 4.94
N LYS A 148 -4.82 -15.75 3.82
CA LYS A 148 -3.65 -16.57 3.43
C LYS A 148 -2.36 -15.78 3.36
N GLU A 149 -2.44 -14.50 3.03
CA GLU A 149 -1.31 -13.62 2.81
C GLU A 149 -1.52 -12.30 3.58
N PRO A 150 -0.46 -11.53 3.81
CA PRO A 150 0.95 -11.86 3.53
C PRO A 150 1.52 -12.85 4.55
N ASN A 151 2.73 -13.35 4.27
CA ASN A 151 3.50 -14.18 5.20
C ASN A 151 4.93 -13.62 5.30
N ILE A 152 5.07 -12.46 5.94
CA ILE A 152 6.34 -11.71 6.06
C ILE A 152 6.86 -11.87 7.48
N ASP A 153 7.98 -12.57 7.65
CA ASP A 153 8.67 -12.62 8.95
C ASP A 153 9.13 -11.19 9.32
N ILE A 154 8.71 -10.69 10.48
CA ILE A 154 9.07 -9.36 10.98
C ILE A 154 10.59 -9.14 11.01
N LEU A 155 11.37 -10.20 11.25
CA LEU A 155 12.83 -10.12 11.22
C LEU A 155 13.40 -9.76 9.85
N ARG A 156 12.63 -9.92 8.77
CA ARG A 156 13.04 -9.50 7.44
C ARG A 156 12.97 -8.00 7.24
N LEU A 157 12.20 -7.27 8.04
CA LEU A 157 12.12 -5.81 7.95
C LEU A 157 13.49 -5.14 8.12
N LYS A 158 14.43 -5.78 8.85
CA LYS A 158 15.82 -5.32 8.98
C LYS A 158 16.61 -5.31 7.65
N GLU A 159 16.13 -6.02 6.62
CA GLU A 159 16.76 -6.05 5.30
C GLU A 159 16.45 -4.77 4.51
N ILE A 160 15.46 -3.99 4.93
CA ILE A 160 14.96 -2.79 4.23
C ILE A 160 15.59 -1.54 4.87
N ASP A 161 16.72 -1.10 4.32
CA ASP A 161 17.38 0.16 4.73
C ASP A 161 16.89 1.33 3.84
N LEU A 162 15.57 1.48 3.76
CA LEU A 162 14.91 2.58 3.06
C LEU A 162 14.17 3.46 4.07
N PRO A 163 14.19 4.79 3.91
CA PRO A 163 13.36 5.65 4.75
C PRO A 163 11.89 5.25 4.62
N THR A 164 11.31 4.84 5.74
CA THR A 164 9.94 4.31 5.82
C THR A 164 9.13 5.10 6.83
N LEU A 165 7.92 5.50 6.46
CA LEU A 165 6.92 6.05 7.37
C LEU A 165 5.80 5.03 7.53
N LEU A 166 5.66 4.49 8.74
CA LEU A 166 4.52 3.66 9.12
C LEU A 166 3.40 4.58 9.60
N ILE A 167 2.20 4.43 9.07
CA ILE A 167 1.01 5.14 9.52
C ILE A 167 -0.05 4.11 9.88
N ALA A 168 -0.56 4.19 11.11
CA ALA A 168 -1.55 3.28 11.63
C ALA A 168 -2.70 4.04 12.29
N ALA A 169 -3.90 3.50 12.26
CA ALA A 169 -5.00 4.00 13.05
C ALA A 169 -4.89 3.54 14.51
N GLU A 170 -5.40 4.35 15.46
CA GLU A 170 -5.52 3.90 16.85
C GLU A 170 -6.47 2.70 16.98
N ASN A 171 -7.56 2.69 16.20
CA ASN A 171 -8.56 1.62 16.15
C ASN A 171 -8.45 0.84 14.83
N ASP A 172 -7.26 0.31 14.56
CA ASP A 172 -6.98 -0.42 13.32
C ASP A 172 -7.61 -1.83 13.33
N LEU A 173 -7.61 -2.49 12.18
CA LEU A 173 -8.05 -3.89 12.02
C LEU A 173 -7.10 -4.89 12.70
N PHE A 174 -5.87 -4.44 13.00
CA PHE A 174 -4.78 -5.28 13.46
C PHE A 174 -4.51 -5.13 14.97
N ARG A 175 -3.76 -6.07 15.53
CA ARG A 175 -3.30 -6.01 16.91
C ARG A 175 -2.45 -4.74 17.16
N PRO A 176 -2.64 -4.03 18.27
CA PRO A 176 -1.97 -2.74 18.50
C PRO A 176 -0.43 -2.83 18.56
N GLU A 177 0.12 -3.98 18.94
CA GLU A 177 1.55 -4.20 19.09
C GLU A 177 2.28 -4.27 17.73
N LEU A 178 1.56 -4.58 16.65
CA LEU A 178 2.13 -4.77 15.31
C LEU A 178 2.99 -3.60 14.85
N TYR A 179 2.49 -2.37 15.02
CA TYR A 179 3.16 -1.20 14.48
C TYR A 179 4.40 -0.78 15.28
N PRO A 180 4.37 -0.72 16.63
CA PRO A 180 5.59 -0.51 17.41
C PRO A 180 6.65 -1.59 17.18
N GLU A 181 6.26 -2.87 17.10
CA GLU A 181 7.17 -3.97 16.79
C GLU A 181 7.78 -3.82 15.38
N SER A 182 6.98 -3.40 14.41
CA SER A 182 7.45 -3.16 13.04
C SER A 182 8.40 -1.96 12.98
N GLU A 183 8.10 -0.85 13.66
CA GLU A 183 8.99 0.31 13.73
C GLU A 183 10.36 -0.08 14.29
N GLU A 184 10.39 -0.85 15.38
CA GLU A 184 11.63 -1.33 16.00
C GLU A 184 12.44 -2.27 15.07
N ALA A 185 11.75 -3.05 14.23
CA ALA A 185 12.38 -4.00 13.33
C ALA A 185 13.02 -3.35 12.10
N PHE A 186 12.52 -2.20 11.64
CA PHE A 186 13.11 -1.47 10.52
C PHE A 186 14.36 -0.69 10.93
N PRO A 187 15.43 -0.68 10.13
CA PRO A 187 16.61 0.16 10.39
C PRO A 187 16.33 1.67 10.33
N ASN A 188 15.35 2.10 9.52
CA ASN A 188 15.11 3.51 9.20
C ASN A 188 13.61 3.79 9.03
N ALA A 189 12.83 3.50 10.07
CA ALA A 189 11.40 3.82 10.08
C ALA A 189 11.05 4.88 11.14
N SER A 190 9.88 5.47 10.96
CA SER A 190 9.17 6.25 11.97
C SER A 190 7.69 5.88 11.94
N LEU A 191 7.04 5.92 13.09
CA LEU A 191 5.63 5.57 13.26
C LEU A 191 4.79 6.81 13.56
N LEU A 192 3.66 6.92 12.89
CA LEU A 192 2.61 7.89 13.16
C LEU A 192 1.30 7.14 13.47
N ILE A 193 0.77 7.35 14.67
CA ILE A 193 -0.55 6.82 15.04
C ILE A 193 -1.60 7.90 14.83
N MET A 194 -2.64 7.57 14.08
CA MET A 194 -3.79 8.44 13.82
C MET A 194 -4.81 8.27 14.95
N GLU A 195 -4.71 9.14 15.98
CA GLU A 195 -5.56 9.10 17.18
C GLU A 195 -7.05 9.26 16.82
N GLY A 196 -7.91 8.42 17.38
CA GLY A 196 -9.37 8.42 17.17
C GLY A 196 -9.82 7.89 15.81
N HIS A 197 -8.89 7.45 14.95
CA HIS A 197 -9.21 6.96 13.61
C HIS A 197 -9.34 5.43 13.57
N GLU A 198 -10.12 4.95 12.61
CA GLU A 198 -10.23 3.58 12.16
C GLU A 198 -9.35 3.37 10.93
N HIS A 199 -9.19 2.11 10.48
CA HIS A 199 -8.26 1.66 9.45
C HIS A 199 -8.16 2.57 8.21
N ASP A 200 -9.28 3.05 7.69
CA ASP A 200 -9.40 3.81 6.44
C ASP A 200 -9.84 5.27 6.63
N SER A 201 -10.35 5.63 7.82
CA SER A 201 -11.03 6.90 8.06
C SER A 201 -10.14 8.14 7.95
N TYR A 202 -8.82 7.95 7.96
CA TYR A 202 -7.85 9.04 7.79
C TYR A 202 -7.40 9.24 6.34
N ILE A 203 -7.86 8.37 5.41
CA ILE A 203 -7.49 8.47 4.00
C ILE A 203 -8.70 8.63 3.07
N ILE A 204 -9.82 7.93 3.33
CA ILE A 204 -11.03 8.04 2.51
C ILE A 204 -11.59 9.46 2.59
N GLU A 205 -11.78 10.09 1.44
CA GLU A 205 -12.29 11.46 1.30
C GLU A 205 -11.60 12.49 2.23
N ASN A 206 -10.31 12.24 2.52
CA ASN A 206 -9.53 13.01 3.48
C ASN A 206 -8.16 13.41 2.91
N ASP A 207 -7.68 14.59 3.31
CA ASP A 207 -6.34 15.07 2.92
C ASP A 207 -5.42 15.35 4.13
N MET A 208 -5.85 14.91 5.33
CA MET A 208 -5.18 15.22 6.59
C MET A 208 -3.73 14.75 6.66
N LEU A 209 -3.39 13.67 5.96
CA LEU A 209 -2.02 13.14 5.90
C LEU A 209 -1.06 14.02 5.08
N TYR A 210 -1.57 14.99 4.31
CA TYR A 210 -0.73 15.79 3.42
C TYR A 210 0.49 16.44 4.10
N PRO A 211 0.36 17.12 5.28
CA PRO A 211 1.49 17.74 5.95
C PRO A 211 2.59 16.73 6.34
N ASP A 212 2.20 15.58 6.88
CA ASP A 212 3.12 14.55 7.33
C ASP A 212 3.85 13.89 6.15
N LEU A 213 3.11 13.58 5.09
CA LEU A 213 3.67 13.00 3.87
C LEU A 213 4.64 13.96 3.18
N ILE A 214 4.32 15.25 3.07
CA ILE A 214 5.25 16.25 2.51
C ILE A 214 6.49 16.36 3.39
N SER A 215 6.31 16.48 4.70
CA SER A 215 7.44 16.53 5.64
C SER A 215 8.35 15.32 5.50
N PHE A 216 7.78 14.13 5.34
CA PHE A 216 8.54 12.89 5.18
C PHE A 216 9.23 12.79 3.82
N PHE A 217 8.49 12.98 2.72
CA PHE A 217 9.03 12.77 1.38
C PHE A 217 10.05 13.83 0.96
N GLU A 218 9.86 15.11 1.36
CA GLU A 218 10.76 16.22 0.98
C GLU A 218 11.94 16.41 1.94
N LYS A 219 11.92 15.84 3.14
CA LYS A 219 13.06 15.87 4.07
C LYS A 219 14.27 15.23 3.39
N ARG A 220 15.39 15.96 3.36
CA ARG A 220 16.68 15.52 2.78
C ARG A 220 17.40 14.53 3.66
#